data_1e1d85681c296880a4f13a03250f2d9c
#
_entry.id   1e1d85681c296880a4f13a03250f2d9c
#
_cell.length_a   1.000
_cell.length_b   1.000
_cell.length_c   1.000
_cell.angle_alpha   90.00
_cell.angle_beta   90.00
_cell.angle_gamma   90.00
#
_symmetry.space_group_name_H-M   'P 1'
#
loop_
_entity.id
_entity.type
_entity.pdbx_description
1 polymer ?
#
loop_
_entity_poly.entity_id
_entity_poly.type
_entity_poly.pdbx_seq_one_letter_code
_entity_poly.pdbx_strand_id
1 'polypeptide(L)'
;MTAVRRVVSLCSGLLIGFSVHCAAAPFAVQLGDARIGLDAPSGFSDTTFTASPRLQELSESLTPASNRILLFALSDADLRRFTLGDPLDLRRYMIVVTPRGMERDRVTEGAFKQFIDESLTGLGTPPAEKDVVKYLDARPTGSANLLAELRKDPDVVSVLQGARTKASFFERSKYMLSSTTLLLLRGKALSLSIYTQYDDPSDLEWIRTTTTRWVDDLKRLNSPR
;
A
#
# COMPACT_ATOMS: atom_id res chain seq x y z
N MET A 1 -63.65 -8.63 45.96
CA MET A 1 -62.86 -7.50 45.42
C MET A 1 -61.43 -7.94 45.36
N THR A 2 -60.98 -8.43 44.21
CA THR A 2 -59.66 -9.08 44.04
C THR A 2 -58.85 -8.24 43.03
N ALA A 3 -57.74 -7.61 43.52
CA ALA A 3 -56.86 -6.78 42.72
C ALA A 3 -55.86 -7.66 41.96
N VAL A 4 -55.88 -7.59 40.64
CA VAL A 4 -54.91 -8.25 39.75
C VAL A 4 -53.72 -7.32 39.54
N ARG A 5 -52.53 -7.71 40.06
CA ARG A 5 -51.25 -7.07 39.81
C ARG A 5 -50.70 -7.55 38.47
N ARG A 6 -50.61 -6.65 37.46
CA ARG A 6 -49.87 -6.87 36.23
C ARG A 6 -48.36 -6.62 36.48
N VAL A 7 -47.58 -7.68 36.35
CA VAL A 7 -46.11 -7.57 36.27
C VAL A 7 -45.75 -7.36 34.81
N VAL A 8 -45.24 -6.19 34.52
CA VAL A 8 -44.62 -5.87 33.17
C VAL A 8 -43.16 -6.22 33.27
N SER A 9 -42.78 -7.34 32.62
CA SER A 9 -41.38 -7.75 32.48
C SER A 9 -40.72 -6.97 31.35
N LEU A 10 -39.78 -6.08 31.69
CA LEU A 10 -38.97 -5.31 30.73
C LEU A 10 -37.79 -6.21 30.30
N CYS A 11 -37.88 -6.83 29.14
CA CYS A 11 -36.72 -7.49 28.49
C CYS A 11 -35.94 -6.45 27.73
N SER A 12 -34.92 -5.85 28.38
CA SER A 12 -33.91 -5.05 27.69
C SER A 12 -32.95 -5.96 26.92
N GLY A 13 -33.22 -6.18 25.65
CA GLY A 13 -32.32 -6.89 24.76
C GLY A 13 -31.08 -6.02 24.45
N LEU A 14 -29.93 -6.42 25.00
CA LEU A 14 -28.61 -5.83 24.72
C LEU A 14 -28.18 -6.30 23.32
N LEU A 15 -28.45 -5.50 22.28
CA LEU A 15 -27.92 -5.69 20.93
C LEU A 15 -26.43 -5.35 20.93
N ILE A 16 -25.59 -6.36 21.16
CA ILE A 16 -24.14 -6.27 20.93
C ILE A 16 -23.94 -6.25 19.40
N GLY A 17 -23.76 -5.06 18.85
CA GLY A 17 -23.40 -4.89 17.44
C GLY A 17 -22.00 -5.47 17.18
N PHE A 18 -21.91 -6.67 16.65
CA PHE A 18 -20.68 -7.19 16.07
C PHE A 18 -20.38 -6.39 14.80
N SER A 19 -19.46 -5.43 14.88
CA SER A 19 -18.87 -4.80 13.70
C SER A 19 -18.04 -5.86 12.98
N VAL A 20 -18.61 -6.52 11.97
CA VAL A 20 -17.89 -7.40 11.07
C VAL A 20 -16.95 -6.50 10.26
N HIS A 21 -15.69 -6.40 10.68
CA HIS A 21 -14.65 -5.83 9.85
C HIS A 21 -14.45 -6.80 8.68
N CYS A 22 -14.92 -6.43 7.50
CA CYS A 22 -14.62 -7.13 6.27
C CYS A 22 -13.14 -6.90 5.97
N ALA A 23 -12.26 -7.73 6.51
CA ALA A 23 -10.88 -7.80 6.08
C ALA A 23 -10.85 -8.49 4.72
N ALA A 24 -10.15 -7.92 3.74
CA ALA A 24 -9.87 -8.60 2.48
C ALA A 24 -9.22 -9.95 2.81
N ALA A 25 -9.68 -11.03 2.18
CA ALA A 25 -9.09 -12.34 2.42
C ALA A 25 -7.74 -12.44 1.71
N PRO A 26 -6.69 -12.95 2.38
CA PRO A 26 -5.40 -13.19 1.73
C PRO A 26 -5.58 -14.09 0.50
N PHE A 27 -4.91 -13.74 -0.58
CA PHE A 27 -4.87 -14.54 -1.80
C PHE A 27 -3.43 -14.94 -2.15
N ALA A 28 -3.25 -15.83 -3.11
CA ALA A 28 -1.92 -16.26 -3.50
C ALA A 28 -1.71 -16.18 -5.01
N VAL A 29 -0.56 -15.66 -5.40
CA VAL A 29 -0.12 -15.52 -6.80
C VAL A 29 0.97 -16.54 -7.08
N GLN A 30 0.94 -17.17 -8.25
CA GLN A 30 2.02 -18.03 -8.72
C GLN A 30 3.06 -17.18 -9.44
N LEU A 31 4.32 -17.24 -8.97
CA LEU A 31 5.50 -16.63 -9.59
C LEU A 31 6.53 -17.73 -9.86
N GLY A 32 6.67 -18.15 -11.10
CA GLY A 32 7.51 -19.30 -11.43
C GLY A 32 7.16 -20.52 -10.57
N ASP A 33 8.12 -21.01 -9.80
CA ASP A 33 7.99 -22.16 -8.89
C ASP A 33 7.42 -21.82 -7.50
N ALA A 34 7.31 -20.54 -7.16
CA ALA A 34 6.89 -20.10 -5.84
C ALA A 34 5.44 -19.58 -5.83
N ARG A 35 4.71 -19.97 -4.77
CA ARG A 35 3.39 -19.40 -4.46
C ARG A 35 3.55 -18.34 -3.39
N ILE A 36 3.24 -17.10 -3.73
CA ILE A 36 3.37 -15.93 -2.87
C ILE A 36 2.01 -15.51 -2.36
N GLY A 37 1.85 -15.49 -1.04
CA GLY A 37 0.66 -14.95 -0.37
C GLY A 37 0.71 -13.42 -0.37
N LEU A 38 -0.37 -12.79 -0.76
CA LEU A 38 -0.56 -11.35 -0.74
C LEU A 38 -1.83 -10.99 0.01
N ASP A 39 -1.80 -9.85 0.68
CA ASP A 39 -2.95 -9.26 1.34
C ASP A 39 -2.80 -7.73 1.34
N ALA A 40 -3.91 -7.02 1.23
CA ALA A 40 -3.92 -5.57 1.39
C ALA A 40 -4.03 -5.20 2.88
N PRO A 41 -3.41 -4.08 3.33
CA PRO A 41 -3.61 -3.59 4.68
C PRO A 41 -5.09 -3.29 4.99
N SER A 42 -5.46 -3.39 6.26
CA SER A 42 -6.82 -3.08 6.71
C SER A 42 -7.30 -1.69 6.24
N GLY A 43 -8.52 -1.63 5.72
CA GLY A 43 -9.12 -0.43 5.12
C GLY A 43 -8.79 -0.23 3.64
N PHE A 44 -8.10 -1.21 3.03
CA PHE A 44 -7.79 -1.27 1.61
C PHE A 44 -8.23 -2.61 1.02
N SER A 45 -8.72 -2.58 -0.20
CA SER A 45 -9.13 -3.78 -0.92
C SER A 45 -8.43 -3.87 -2.28
N ASP A 46 -7.98 -5.07 -2.61
CA ASP A 46 -7.39 -5.37 -3.91
C ASP A 46 -8.43 -5.23 -5.02
N THR A 47 -8.05 -4.57 -6.09
CA THR A 47 -8.90 -4.31 -7.25
C THR A 47 -8.66 -5.26 -8.41
N THR A 48 -7.63 -6.10 -8.37
CA THR A 48 -7.26 -7.01 -9.48
C THR A 48 -8.37 -8.00 -9.82
N PHE A 49 -9.23 -8.34 -8.85
CA PHE A 49 -10.38 -9.20 -9.05
C PHE A 49 -11.67 -8.46 -9.42
N THR A 50 -11.62 -7.13 -9.42
CA THR A 50 -12.75 -6.29 -9.82
C THR A 50 -12.76 -6.14 -11.33
N ALA A 51 -13.27 -7.00 -12.13
CA ALA A 51 -13.22 -6.99 -13.61
C ALA A 51 -13.62 -5.62 -14.26
N SER A 52 -12.92 -4.56 -13.89
CA SER A 52 -13.15 -3.17 -14.32
C SER A 52 -11.98 -2.71 -15.21
N PRO A 53 -12.20 -2.49 -16.52
CA PRO A 53 -11.18 -1.95 -17.43
C PRO A 53 -10.58 -0.63 -16.92
N ARG A 54 -11.39 0.27 -16.34
CA ARG A 54 -10.91 1.56 -15.82
C ARG A 54 -9.92 1.40 -14.66
N LEU A 55 -10.15 0.44 -13.75
CA LEU A 55 -9.21 0.17 -12.64
C LEU A 55 -7.96 -0.52 -13.15
N GLN A 56 -8.07 -1.37 -14.16
CA GLN A 56 -6.92 -1.98 -14.81
C GLN A 56 -6.07 -0.93 -15.52
N GLU A 57 -6.64 -0.07 -16.37
CA GLU A 57 -5.94 1.02 -17.04
C GLU A 57 -5.26 1.95 -16.02
N LEU A 58 -5.95 2.29 -14.93
CA LEU A 58 -5.37 3.09 -13.85
C LEU A 58 -4.13 2.40 -13.27
N SER A 59 -4.24 1.14 -12.87
CA SER A 59 -3.11 0.41 -12.27
C SER A 59 -1.93 0.27 -13.24
N GLU A 60 -2.19 0.02 -14.53
CA GLU A 60 -1.17 -0.06 -15.57
C GLU A 60 -0.47 1.28 -15.83
N SER A 61 -1.17 2.41 -15.63
CA SER A 61 -0.57 3.75 -15.76
C SER A 61 0.39 4.11 -14.63
N LEU A 62 0.34 3.39 -13.50
CA LEU A 62 1.13 3.67 -12.30
C LEU A 62 2.48 2.94 -12.26
N THR A 63 2.73 2.02 -13.19
CA THR A 63 3.95 1.24 -13.21
C THR A 63 4.43 0.98 -14.65
N PRO A 64 5.76 0.85 -14.88
CA PRO A 64 6.28 0.48 -16.19
C PRO A 64 5.74 -0.87 -16.68
N ALA A 65 5.54 -1.02 -18.00
CA ALA A 65 5.07 -2.25 -18.62
C ALA A 65 6.03 -3.45 -18.42
N SER A 66 7.29 -3.19 -18.04
CA SER A 66 8.27 -4.22 -17.64
C SER A 66 7.91 -4.91 -16.33
N ASN A 67 6.97 -4.37 -15.57
CA ASN A 67 6.48 -4.97 -14.33
C ASN A 67 5.19 -5.76 -14.56
N ARG A 68 4.99 -6.79 -13.74
CA ARG A 68 3.70 -7.45 -13.57
C ARG A 68 3.07 -6.96 -12.27
N ILE A 69 1.85 -6.46 -12.36
CA ILE A 69 1.05 -6.06 -11.19
C ILE A 69 0.55 -7.34 -10.52
N LEU A 70 0.76 -7.44 -9.22
CA LEU A 70 0.35 -8.58 -8.39
C LEU A 70 -0.81 -8.21 -7.47
N LEU A 71 -0.87 -6.94 -7.05
CA LEU A 71 -1.92 -6.36 -6.22
C LEU A 71 -2.00 -4.86 -6.54
N PHE A 72 -3.21 -4.35 -6.71
CA PHE A 72 -3.49 -2.92 -6.72
C PHE A 72 -4.63 -2.64 -5.76
N ALA A 73 -4.34 -1.98 -4.65
CA ALA A 73 -5.31 -1.74 -3.59
C ALA A 73 -5.68 -0.26 -3.49
N LEU A 74 -6.97 -0.01 -3.46
CA LEU A 74 -7.58 1.29 -3.17
C LEU A 74 -8.19 1.29 -1.77
N SER A 75 -8.37 2.47 -1.18
CA SER A 75 -9.13 2.57 0.06
C SER A 75 -10.56 2.07 -0.14
N ASP A 76 -11.12 1.45 0.90
CA ASP A 76 -12.52 0.97 0.84
C ASP A 76 -13.51 2.13 0.58
N ALA A 77 -13.13 3.35 0.98
CA ALA A 77 -13.91 4.55 0.69
C ALA A 77 -13.89 4.89 -0.81
N ASP A 78 -12.72 4.83 -1.47
CA ASP A 78 -12.59 5.06 -2.90
C ASP A 78 -13.32 3.99 -3.71
N LEU A 79 -13.24 2.72 -3.30
CA LEU A 79 -13.98 1.65 -3.99
C LEU A 79 -15.48 1.82 -3.89
N ARG A 80 -16.00 2.24 -2.73
CA ARG A 80 -17.43 2.58 -2.59
C ARG A 80 -17.84 3.73 -3.52
N ARG A 81 -17.04 4.79 -3.59
CA ARG A 81 -17.28 5.91 -4.52
C ARG A 81 -17.28 5.44 -5.96
N PHE A 82 -16.29 4.64 -6.33
CA PHE A 82 -16.19 4.08 -7.68
C PHE A 82 -17.41 3.24 -8.07
N THR A 83 -17.93 2.40 -7.17
CA THR A 83 -19.15 1.60 -7.42
C THR A 83 -20.40 2.42 -7.56
N LEU A 84 -20.45 3.63 -6.98
CA LEU A 84 -21.53 4.59 -7.14
C LEU A 84 -21.38 5.46 -8.41
N GLY A 85 -20.29 5.31 -9.15
CA GLY A 85 -20.00 6.10 -10.35
C GLY A 85 -19.29 7.42 -10.06
N ASP A 86 -18.92 7.68 -8.80
CA ASP A 86 -18.20 8.88 -8.40
C ASP A 86 -16.72 8.82 -8.81
N PRO A 87 -16.06 9.97 -9.00
CA PRO A 87 -14.61 10.03 -9.20
C PRO A 87 -13.84 9.46 -8.00
N LEU A 88 -12.74 8.74 -8.29
CA LEU A 88 -11.78 8.33 -7.27
C LEU A 88 -11.06 9.55 -6.71
N ASP A 89 -10.83 9.57 -5.40
CA ASP A 89 -10.02 10.62 -4.74
C ASP A 89 -8.51 10.32 -4.84
N LEU A 90 -8.17 9.02 -4.85
CA LEU A 90 -6.78 8.51 -4.90
C LEU A 90 -5.86 9.17 -3.86
N ARG A 91 -6.44 9.54 -2.72
CA ARG A 91 -5.64 10.10 -1.63
C ARG A 91 -4.59 9.12 -1.14
N ARG A 92 -4.98 7.83 -1.08
CA ARG A 92 -4.11 6.73 -0.64
C ARG A 92 -4.36 5.49 -1.49
N TYR A 93 -3.30 4.91 -2.02
CA TYR A 93 -3.36 3.67 -2.77
C TYR A 93 -2.06 2.90 -2.65
N MET A 94 -2.09 1.63 -3.04
CA MET A 94 -0.96 0.71 -2.91
C MET A 94 -0.85 -0.18 -4.12
N ILE A 95 0.38 -0.53 -4.47
CA ILE A 95 0.65 -1.44 -5.58
C ILE A 95 1.79 -2.40 -5.21
N VAL A 96 1.63 -3.67 -5.57
CA VAL A 96 2.71 -4.67 -5.52
C VAL A 96 2.99 -5.12 -6.93
N VAL A 97 4.25 -5.08 -7.29
CA VAL A 97 4.71 -5.51 -8.61
C VAL A 97 5.91 -6.45 -8.48
N THR A 98 6.16 -7.23 -9.54
CA THR A 98 7.41 -7.96 -9.76
C THR A 98 7.95 -7.64 -11.15
N PRO A 99 9.28 -7.47 -11.34
CA PRO A 99 9.86 -7.34 -12.66
C PRO A 99 9.59 -8.62 -13.49
N ARG A 100 9.04 -8.47 -14.70
CA ARG A 100 8.72 -9.62 -15.57
C ARG A 100 9.95 -10.48 -15.88
N GLY A 101 11.14 -9.86 -16.00
CA GLY A 101 12.41 -10.53 -16.20
C GLY A 101 12.86 -11.40 -15.03
N MET A 102 12.34 -11.15 -13.82
CA MET A 102 12.71 -11.90 -12.59
C MET A 102 11.57 -12.82 -12.09
N GLU A 103 10.44 -12.85 -12.79
CA GLU A 103 9.23 -13.55 -12.33
C GLU A 103 9.43 -15.08 -12.26
N ARG A 104 10.11 -15.66 -13.24
CA ARG A 104 10.25 -17.11 -13.38
C ARG A 104 11.41 -17.65 -12.56
N ASP A 105 12.49 -16.91 -12.49
CA ASP A 105 13.74 -17.36 -11.88
C ASP A 105 13.74 -17.19 -10.36
N ARG A 106 14.57 -17.99 -9.70
CA ARG A 106 14.86 -17.81 -8.28
C ARG A 106 15.91 -16.72 -8.14
N VAL A 107 15.54 -15.64 -7.46
CA VAL A 107 16.43 -14.51 -7.18
C VAL A 107 17.37 -14.89 -6.05
N THR A 108 18.69 -14.83 -6.31
CA THR A 108 19.73 -14.98 -5.29
C THR A 108 19.89 -13.70 -4.49
N GLU A 109 20.53 -13.77 -3.31
CA GLU A 109 20.84 -12.58 -2.51
C GLU A 109 21.67 -11.55 -3.28
N GLY A 110 22.64 -12.00 -4.09
CA GLY A 110 23.45 -11.11 -4.94
C GLY A 110 22.62 -10.39 -6.00
N ALA A 111 21.74 -11.12 -6.69
CA ALA A 111 20.83 -10.52 -7.67
C ALA A 111 19.81 -9.58 -7.02
N PHE A 112 19.37 -9.90 -5.80
CA PHE A 112 18.48 -9.01 -5.05
C PHE A 112 19.19 -7.72 -4.62
N LYS A 113 20.45 -7.82 -4.18
CA LYS A 113 21.25 -6.63 -3.88
C LYS A 113 21.43 -5.72 -5.10
N GLN A 114 21.73 -6.31 -6.27
CA GLN A 114 21.81 -5.54 -7.52
C GLN A 114 20.46 -4.87 -7.83
N PHE A 115 19.36 -5.59 -7.69
CA PHE A 115 18.02 -5.04 -7.89
C PHE A 115 17.73 -3.85 -6.95
N ILE A 116 18.17 -3.92 -5.68
CA ILE A 116 18.07 -2.80 -4.73
C ILE A 116 18.89 -1.62 -5.23
N ASP A 117 20.16 -1.83 -5.56
CA ASP A 117 21.07 -0.77 -6.00
C ASP A 117 20.53 -0.05 -7.26
N GLU A 118 20.03 -0.81 -8.24
CA GLU A 118 19.42 -0.27 -9.46
C GLU A 118 18.13 0.50 -9.18
N SER A 119 17.24 -0.04 -8.32
CA SER A 119 15.93 0.55 -8.03
C SER A 119 16.03 1.83 -7.20
N LEU A 120 17.05 1.97 -6.37
CA LEU A 120 17.24 3.12 -5.48
C LEU A 120 18.30 4.12 -6.00
N THR A 121 18.91 3.82 -7.15
CA THR A 121 19.88 4.73 -7.78
C THR A 121 19.26 6.10 -8.04
N GLY A 122 19.99 7.15 -7.68
CA GLY A 122 19.59 8.53 -7.94
C GLY A 122 18.67 9.16 -6.89
N LEU A 123 18.23 8.42 -5.87
CA LEU A 123 17.39 9.00 -4.82
C LEU A 123 18.13 9.93 -3.86
N GLY A 124 19.48 9.89 -3.87
CA GLY A 124 20.31 10.70 -2.98
C GLY A 124 20.36 10.16 -1.54
N THR A 125 20.69 11.05 -0.61
CA THR A 125 20.74 10.76 0.83
C THR A 125 19.56 11.43 1.56
N PRO A 126 19.10 10.87 2.68
CA PRO A 126 18.06 11.52 3.50
C PRO A 126 18.49 12.93 3.90
N PRO A 127 17.57 13.91 3.88
CA PRO A 127 17.88 15.27 4.23
C PRO A 127 18.16 15.44 5.73
N ALA A 128 18.99 16.41 6.09
CA ALA A 128 19.10 16.92 7.46
C ALA A 128 17.90 17.81 7.85
N GLU A 129 17.20 18.37 6.86
CA GLU A 129 16.00 19.19 7.06
C GLU A 129 14.82 18.31 7.52
N LYS A 130 14.22 18.68 8.65
CA LYS A 130 13.08 17.95 9.24
C LYS A 130 11.73 18.41 8.70
N ASP A 131 11.66 19.63 8.17
CA ASP A 131 10.46 20.15 7.55
C ASP A 131 10.35 19.62 6.11
N VAL A 132 9.43 18.68 5.92
CA VAL A 132 9.20 18.01 4.63
C VAL A 132 8.78 19.01 3.55
N VAL A 133 7.92 19.99 3.88
CA VAL A 133 7.43 20.99 2.93
C VAL A 133 8.59 21.86 2.45
N LYS A 134 9.36 22.40 3.39
CA LYS A 134 10.52 23.24 3.07
C LYS A 134 11.55 22.48 2.23
N TYR A 135 11.78 21.21 2.56
CA TYR A 135 12.70 20.38 1.79
C TYR A 135 12.19 20.15 0.36
N LEU A 136 10.91 19.79 0.19
CA LEU A 136 10.34 19.50 -1.13
C LEU A 136 10.16 20.76 -2.00
N ASP A 137 9.91 21.93 -1.38
CA ASP A 137 9.81 23.19 -2.12
C ASP A 137 11.13 23.61 -2.77
N ALA A 138 12.26 23.19 -2.20
CA ALA A 138 13.59 23.41 -2.76
C ALA A 138 13.94 22.42 -3.89
N ARG A 139 13.06 21.48 -4.25
CA ARG A 139 13.31 20.45 -5.26
C ARG A 139 12.50 20.67 -6.53
N PRO A 140 12.97 20.14 -7.67
CA PRO A 140 12.21 20.19 -8.93
C PRO A 140 10.86 19.49 -8.78
N THR A 141 9.82 20.05 -9.38
CA THR A 141 8.49 19.45 -9.42
C THR A 141 8.53 18.12 -10.20
N GLY A 142 7.91 17.08 -9.65
CA GLY A 142 7.86 15.74 -10.24
C GLY A 142 9.07 14.86 -9.93
N SER A 143 10.10 15.38 -9.23
CA SER A 143 11.23 14.56 -8.78
C SER A 143 10.92 13.88 -7.46
N ALA A 144 11.05 12.54 -7.42
CA ALA A 144 11.05 11.79 -6.16
C ALA A 144 12.36 12.03 -5.42
N ASN A 145 12.28 12.35 -4.14
CA ASN A 145 13.43 12.66 -3.29
C ASN A 145 13.38 11.81 -2.04
N LEU A 146 14.50 11.21 -1.65
CA LEU A 146 14.59 10.42 -0.43
C LEU A 146 14.35 11.29 0.80
N LEU A 147 13.42 10.86 1.66
CA LEU A 147 13.14 11.50 2.94
C LEU A 147 13.72 10.70 4.11
N ALA A 148 13.63 9.37 4.04
CA ALA A 148 14.15 8.48 5.09
C ALA A 148 14.39 7.07 4.55
N GLU A 149 15.32 6.35 5.14
CA GLU A 149 15.39 4.90 5.11
C GLU A 149 14.52 4.38 6.26
N LEU A 150 13.52 3.53 5.97
CA LEU A 150 12.61 2.98 6.97
C LEU A 150 13.07 1.62 7.48
N ARG A 151 13.68 0.81 6.62
CA ARG A 151 14.18 -0.52 6.94
C ARG A 151 15.30 -0.92 6.00
N LYS A 152 16.28 -1.68 6.54
CA LYS A 152 17.40 -2.21 5.78
C LYS A 152 17.88 -3.53 6.37
N ASP A 153 17.32 -4.62 5.83
CA ASP A 153 17.68 -5.99 6.16
C ASP A 153 18.11 -6.73 4.88
N PRO A 154 18.76 -7.90 4.96
CA PRO A 154 19.25 -8.63 3.76
C PRO A 154 18.14 -8.99 2.76
N ASP A 155 16.91 -9.17 3.22
CA ASP A 155 15.75 -9.59 2.44
C ASP A 155 14.70 -8.47 2.24
N VAL A 156 14.94 -7.26 2.79
CA VAL A 156 14.04 -6.13 2.66
C VAL A 156 14.74 -4.79 2.80
N VAL A 157 14.46 -3.88 1.86
CA VAL A 157 14.83 -2.46 1.98
C VAL A 157 13.59 -1.62 1.74
N SER A 158 13.30 -0.71 2.68
CA SER A 158 12.18 0.22 2.58
C SER A 158 12.68 1.64 2.70
N VAL A 159 12.26 2.49 1.77
CA VAL A 159 12.58 3.92 1.74
C VAL A 159 11.30 4.74 1.67
N LEU A 160 11.35 5.91 2.29
CA LEU A 160 10.32 6.93 2.18
C LEU A 160 10.80 8.03 1.25
N GLN A 161 9.96 8.42 0.33
CA GLN A 161 10.21 9.44 -0.66
C GLN A 161 9.12 10.50 -0.62
N GLY A 162 9.45 11.70 -1.09
CA GLY A 162 8.50 12.76 -1.29
C GLY A 162 8.72 13.45 -2.64
N ALA A 163 7.66 13.91 -3.24
CA ALA A 163 7.69 14.69 -4.47
C ALA A 163 6.74 15.88 -4.38
N ARG A 164 7.15 17.00 -4.97
CA ARG A 164 6.22 18.09 -5.27
C ARG A 164 5.51 17.74 -6.58
N THR A 165 4.18 17.67 -6.53
CA THR A 165 3.38 17.30 -7.69
C THR A 165 3.02 18.53 -8.54
N LYS A 166 2.69 18.30 -9.81
CA LYS A 166 2.03 19.30 -10.64
C LYS A 166 0.55 19.26 -10.28
N ALA A 167 -0.09 20.41 -10.13
CA ALA A 167 -1.53 20.46 -9.97
C ALA A 167 -2.19 19.69 -11.13
N SER A 168 -2.88 18.60 -10.80
CA SER A 168 -3.63 17.80 -11.75
C SER A 168 -5.05 17.61 -11.24
N PHE A 169 -5.94 17.13 -12.10
CA PHE A 169 -7.34 16.91 -11.73
C PHE A 169 -7.51 15.86 -10.59
N PHE A 170 -6.52 14.97 -10.44
CA PHE A 170 -6.53 13.90 -9.43
C PHE A 170 -5.69 14.22 -8.19
N GLU A 171 -4.81 15.23 -8.26
CA GLU A 171 -3.90 15.58 -7.17
C GLU A 171 -4.34 16.87 -6.52
N ARG A 172 -5.04 16.76 -5.39
CA ARG A 172 -5.49 17.91 -4.60
C ARG A 172 -4.37 18.51 -3.77
N SER A 173 -3.41 17.68 -3.35
CA SER A 173 -2.27 18.12 -2.58
C SER A 173 -1.10 18.50 -3.49
N LYS A 174 -0.35 19.52 -3.06
CA LYS A 174 0.90 19.95 -3.70
C LYS A 174 2.02 18.93 -3.53
N TYR A 175 1.91 18.02 -2.58
CA TYR A 175 2.94 17.04 -2.24
C TYR A 175 2.38 15.63 -2.20
N MET A 176 3.18 14.69 -2.68
CA MET A 176 2.92 13.26 -2.61
C MET A 176 4.04 12.60 -1.82
N LEU A 177 3.69 11.76 -0.86
CA LEU A 177 4.62 10.83 -0.24
C LEU A 177 4.45 9.45 -0.86
N SER A 178 5.56 8.74 -1.00
CA SER A 178 5.56 7.33 -1.36
C SER A 178 6.55 6.56 -0.50
N SER A 179 6.21 5.36 -0.09
CA SER A 179 7.19 4.40 0.38
C SER A 179 7.38 3.33 -0.68
N THR A 180 8.64 2.99 -0.94
CA THR A 180 9.01 1.88 -1.82
C THR A 180 9.74 0.85 -0.97
N THR A 181 9.23 -0.37 -0.97
CA THR A 181 9.86 -1.52 -0.31
C THR A 181 10.24 -2.56 -1.36
N LEU A 182 11.51 -2.89 -1.42
CA LEU A 182 12.03 -4.02 -2.17
C LEU A 182 12.12 -5.20 -1.21
N LEU A 183 11.46 -6.30 -1.55
CA LEU A 183 11.26 -7.45 -0.66
C LEU A 183 11.55 -8.76 -1.38
N LEU A 184 12.41 -9.59 -0.77
CA LEU A 184 12.70 -10.94 -1.24
C LEU A 184 11.85 -11.94 -0.45
N LEU A 185 10.85 -12.53 -1.10
CA LEU A 185 9.98 -13.55 -0.50
C LEU A 185 10.10 -14.87 -1.28
N ARG A 186 10.47 -15.95 -0.60
CA ARG A 186 10.57 -17.29 -1.21
C ARG A 186 11.40 -17.33 -2.49
N GLY A 187 12.44 -16.49 -2.56
CA GLY A 187 13.30 -16.35 -3.73
C GLY A 187 12.70 -15.58 -4.88
N LYS A 188 11.67 -14.77 -4.64
CA LYS A 188 11.06 -13.84 -5.63
C LYS A 188 11.24 -12.41 -5.17
N ALA A 189 11.65 -11.54 -6.09
CA ALA A 189 11.80 -10.10 -5.83
C ALA A 189 10.47 -9.39 -6.08
N LEU A 190 10.01 -8.66 -5.08
CA LEU A 190 8.80 -7.85 -5.13
C LEU A 190 9.14 -6.39 -4.86
N SER A 191 8.40 -5.48 -5.48
CA SER A 191 8.38 -4.08 -5.13
C SER A 191 6.98 -3.70 -4.63
N LEU A 192 6.92 -3.23 -3.39
CA LEU A 192 5.70 -2.74 -2.75
C LEU A 192 5.79 -1.22 -2.69
N SER A 193 4.77 -0.53 -3.19
CA SER A 193 4.69 0.92 -3.10
C SER A 193 3.38 1.35 -2.45
N ILE A 194 3.48 2.27 -1.49
CA ILE A 194 2.36 2.94 -0.84
C ILE A 194 2.44 4.40 -1.21
N TYR A 195 1.32 4.98 -1.57
CA TYR A 195 1.21 6.40 -1.92
C TYR A 195 0.21 7.09 -1.00
N THR A 196 0.52 8.31 -0.60
CA THR A 196 -0.41 9.20 0.10
C THR A 196 -0.17 10.65 -0.29
N GLN A 197 -1.23 11.41 -0.50
CA GLN A 197 -1.15 12.85 -0.54
C GLN A 197 -0.69 13.34 0.83
N TYR A 198 0.18 14.37 0.86
CA TYR A 198 0.69 14.93 2.10
C TYR A 198 0.04 16.29 2.35
N ASP A 199 -0.83 16.35 3.32
CA ASP A 199 -1.53 17.55 3.75
C ASP A 199 -1.07 17.99 5.15
N ASP A 200 -0.71 17.03 6.00
CA ASP A 200 -0.26 17.28 7.37
C ASP A 200 0.72 16.19 7.88
N PRO A 201 1.38 16.41 9.04
CA PRO A 201 2.34 15.45 9.59
C PRO A 201 1.77 14.05 9.89
N SER A 202 0.47 13.90 10.08
CA SER A 202 -0.14 12.58 10.32
C SER A 202 -0.07 11.67 9.10
N ASP A 203 -0.02 12.22 7.89
CA ASP A 203 0.17 11.45 6.67
C ASP A 203 1.57 10.81 6.61
N LEU A 204 2.58 11.51 7.15
CA LEU A 204 3.94 11.00 7.26
C LEU A 204 4.02 9.82 8.23
N GLU A 205 3.37 9.93 9.39
CA GLU A 205 3.32 8.86 10.38
C GLU A 205 2.51 7.67 9.88
N TRP A 206 1.39 7.95 9.21
CA TRP A 206 0.55 6.92 8.62
C TRP A 206 1.33 6.05 7.60
N ILE A 207 2.05 6.68 6.65
CA ILE A 207 2.77 5.92 5.62
C ILE A 207 3.91 5.10 6.22
N ARG A 208 4.63 5.63 7.21
CA ARG A 208 5.69 4.90 7.93
C ARG A 208 5.15 3.66 8.63
N THR A 209 4.12 3.86 9.45
CA THR A 209 3.50 2.78 10.22
C THR A 209 2.87 1.72 9.31
N THR A 210 2.17 2.16 8.27
CA THR A 210 1.53 1.25 7.31
C THR A 210 2.57 0.44 6.54
N THR A 211 3.67 1.06 6.09
CA THR A 211 4.76 0.35 5.41
C THR A 211 5.35 -0.74 6.28
N THR A 212 5.75 -0.41 7.51
CA THR A 212 6.37 -1.37 8.42
C THR A 212 5.44 -2.54 8.70
N ARG A 213 4.19 -2.26 9.05
CA ARG A 213 3.19 -3.28 9.36
C ARG A 213 2.90 -4.19 8.17
N TRP A 214 2.71 -3.62 6.99
CA TRP A 214 2.40 -4.39 5.80
C TRP A 214 3.53 -5.34 5.39
N VAL A 215 4.77 -4.89 5.48
CA VAL A 215 5.95 -5.73 5.24
C VAL A 215 6.00 -6.91 6.22
N ASP A 216 5.77 -6.65 7.51
CA ASP A 216 5.78 -7.71 8.54
C ASP A 216 4.62 -8.69 8.34
N ASP A 217 3.44 -8.22 7.95
CA ASP A 217 2.28 -9.06 7.64
C ASP A 217 2.56 -9.96 6.44
N LEU A 218 3.13 -9.43 5.37
CA LEU A 218 3.50 -10.22 4.18
C LEU A 218 4.61 -11.23 4.48
N LYS A 219 5.62 -10.87 5.28
CA LYS A 219 6.66 -11.82 5.72
C LYS A 219 6.03 -12.95 6.53
N ARG A 220 5.14 -12.64 7.48
CA ARG A 220 4.42 -13.64 8.29
C ARG A 220 3.54 -14.55 7.44
N LEU A 221 2.80 -13.99 6.47
CA LEU A 221 1.93 -14.75 5.56
C LEU A 221 2.71 -15.75 4.71
N ASN A 222 3.97 -15.46 4.38
CA ASN A 222 4.85 -16.27 3.55
C ASN A 222 5.87 -17.10 4.32
N SER A 223 5.88 -17.05 5.65
CA SER A 223 6.76 -17.88 6.48
C SER A 223 6.46 -19.36 6.28
N PRO A 224 7.49 -20.23 6.29
CA PRO A 224 7.29 -21.67 6.29
C PRO A 224 6.42 -22.08 7.49
N ARG A 225 5.44 -22.94 7.25
CA ARG A 225 4.66 -23.58 8.33
C ARG A 225 5.39 -24.79 8.85
#